data_69b45a1e4cba9024fbb0424d68cfecaa
#
_entry.id   69b45a1e4cba9024fbb0424d68cfecaa
#
_cell.length_a   1.000
_cell.length_b   1.000
_cell.length_c   1.000
_cell.angle_alpha   90.00
_cell.angle_beta   90.00
_cell.angle_gamma   90.00
#
_symmetry.space_group_name_H-M   'P 1'
#
loop_
_entity.id
_entity.type
_entity.pdbx_description
1 polymer ?
#
loop_
_entity_poly.entity_id
_entity_poly.type
_entity_poly.pdbx_seq_one_letter_code
_entity_poly.pdbx_strand_id
1 'polypeptide(L)'
;FVASPNESMKFFHAVGIENNSAKSVLLAGGGKITYYLARQLIEDGIQVKIIEMNKTRCEELSELLPEAMILQGDGTDRELLAEEGLSRMDAFASLTDVDEENVLLSLYAGAKSKAKLITKINRLALEEIVSSMPLGSIISPKFITAEHIVRYVRAMQNSLGSNVETLYKIVDNQ
;
A
#
# COMPACT_ATOMS: atom_id res chain seq x y z
N PHE A 1 23.41 -3.46 -6.67
CA PHE A 1 23.16 -2.11 -7.16
C PHE A 1 22.39 -1.34 -6.08
N VAL A 2 22.94 -0.24 -5.62
CA VAL A 2 22.30 0.65 -4.63
C VAL A 2 22.16 2.01 -5.30
N ALA A 3 20.94 2.48 -5.44
CA ALA A 3 20.63 3.77 -6.04
C ALA A 3 19.43 4.42 -5.35
N SER A 4 19.30 5.74 -5.48
CA SER A 4 18.09 6.42 -5.08
C SER A 4 16.89 5.94 -5.94
N PRO A 5 15.64 6.05 -5.47
CA PRO A 5 14.47 5.67 -6.25
C PRO A 5 14.44 6.28 -7.66
N ASN A 6 14.84 7.54 -7.80
CA ASN A 6 14.88 8.24 -9.09
C ASN A 6 15.98 7.70 -10.03
N GLU A 7 17.11 7.26 -9.49
CA GLU A 7 18.19 6.66 -10.29
C GLU A 7 17.85 5.23 -10.68
N SER A 8 17.19 4.48 -9.80
CA SER A 8 16.66 3.16 -10.10
C SER A 8 15.68 3.21 -11.27
N MET A 9 14.81 4.20 -11.31
CA MET A 9 13.86 4.40 -12.41
C MET A 9 14.56 4.63 -13.75
N LYS A 10 15.59 5.49 -13.77
CA LYS A 10 16.40 5.73 -14.98
C LYS A 10 17.13 4.47 -15.46
N PHE A 11 17.64 3.68 -14.52
CA PHE A 11 18.29 2.41 -14.83
C PHE A 11 17.32 1.41 -15.47
N PHE A 12 16.13 1.20 -14.87
CA PHE A 12 15.13 0.28 -15.41
C PHE A 12 14.69 0.68 -16.82
N HIS A 13 14.50 1.98 -17.05
CA HIS A 13 14.18 2.49 -18.38
C HIS A 13 15.30 2.23 -19.40
N ALA A 14 16.56 2.41 -18.99
CA ALA A 14 17.72 2.18 -19.84
C ALA A 14 17.93 0.69 -20.20
N VAL A 15 17.48 -0.23 -19.35
CA VAL A 15 17.54 -1.69 -19.58
C VAL A 15 16.30 -2.22 -20.31
N GLY A 16 15.38 -1.32 -20.75
CA GLY A 16 14.17 -1.71 -21.49
C GLY A 16 13.09 -2.37 -20.61
N ILE A 17 13.20 -2.26 -19.29
CA ILE A 17 12.14 -2.65 -18.38
C ILE A 17 11.14 -1.49 -18.32
N GLU A 18 10.04 -1.62 -19.06
CA GLU A 18 8.94 -0.67 -18.97
C GLU A 18 8.39 -0.71 -17.53
N ASN A 19 8.57 0.40 -16.84
CA ASN A 19 7.95 0.58 -15.55
C ASN A 19 6.48 0.89 -15.78
N ASN A 20 5.64 -0.14 -15.78
CA ASN A 20 4.19 0.03 -15.77
C ASN A 20 3.78 0.64 -14.42
N SER A 21 3.91 1.97 -14.33
CA SER A 21 3.35 2.71 -13.20
C SER A 21 1.84 2.50 -13.18
N ALA A 22 1.30 2.21 -12.00
CA ALA A 22 -0.15 2.12 -11.83
C ALA A 22 -0.77 3.48 -12.18
N LYS A 23 -1.84 3.48 -12.95
CA LYS A 23 -2.63 4.67 -13.30
C LYS A 23 -3.96 4.71 -12.57
N SER A 24 -4.37 3.57 -12.04
CA SER A 24 -5.63 3.41 -11.33
C SER A 24 -5.48 2.49 -10.13
N VAL A 25 -6.14 2.82 -9.04
CA VAL A 25 -6.13 2.03 -7.81
C VAL A 25 -7.52 1.94 -7.19
N LEU A 26 -7.87 0.76 -6.71
CA LEU A 26 -9.05 0.52 -5.89
C LEU A 26 -8.61 0.21 -4.46
N LEU A 27 -9.09 0.99 -3.50
CA LEU A 27 -8.80 0.89 -2.08
C LEU A 27 -10.04 0.37 -1.34
N ALA A 28 -9.92 -0.74 -0.64
CA ALA A 28 -10.99 -1.27 0.21
C ALA A 28 -10.76 -0.87 1.67
N GLY A 29 -11.70 -0.10 2.22
CA GLY A 29 -11.65 0.53 3.54
C GLY A 29 -11.23 2.00 3.48
N GLY A 30 -12.01 2.89 4.11
CA GLY A 30 -11.84 4.35 4.11
C GLY A 30 -11.13 4.90 5.36
N GLY A 31 -10.25 4.13 5.99
CA GLY A 31 -9.54 4.51 7.21
C GLY A 31 -8.52 5.65 7.02
N LYS A 32 -7.78 5.95 8.10
CA LYS A 32 -6.75 7.01 8.08
C LYS A 32 -5.64 6.72 7.07
N ILE A 33 -5.21 5.46 6.95
CA ILE A 33 -4.17 5.06 5.99
C ILE A 33 -4.65 5.33 4.58
N THR A 34 -5.89 4.96 4.27
CA THR A 34 -6.50 5.18 2.97
C THR A 34 -6.55 6.65 2.60
N TYR A 35 -6.92 7.52 3.54
CA TYR A 35 -6.95 8.96 3.32
C TYR A 35 -5.57 9.52 2.91
N TYR A 36 -4.52 9.22 3.68
CA TYR A 36 -3.18 9.72 3.39
C TYR A 36 -2.60 9.13 2.10
N LEU A 37 -2.85 7.84 1.86
CA LEU A 37 -2.42 7.17 0.64
C LEU A 37 -3.12 7.76 -0.59
N ALA A 38 -4.44 7.89 -0.54
CA ALA A 38 -5.24 8.42 -1.65
C ALA A 38 -4.79 9.83 -2.03
N ARG A 39 -4.55 10.71 -1.03
CA ARG A 39 -4.05 12.05 -1.28
C ARG A 39 -2.73 12.05 -2.06
N GLN A 40 -1.76 11.23 -1.65
CA GLN A 40 -0.48 11.14 -2.34
C GLN A 40 -0.63 10.56 -3.76
N LEU A 41 -1.46 9.53 -3.93
CA LEU A 41 -1.71 8.93 -5.24
C LEU A 41 -2.38 9.92 -6.21
N ILE A 42 -3.30 10.75 -5.71
CA ILE A 42 -3.94 11.79 -6.50
C ILE A 42 -2.92 12.87 -6.91
N GLU A 43 -2.06 13.32 -5.98
CA GLU A 43 -0.96 14.24 -6.27
C GLU A 43 -0.02 13.69 -7.37
N ASP A 44 0.16 12.36 -7.43
CA ASP A 44 0.94 11.66 -8.47
C ASP A 44 0.14 11.41 -9.77
N GLY A 45 -1.10 11.90 -9.87
CA GLY A 45 -1.97 11.75 -11.05
C GLY A 45 -2.60 10.37 -11.21
N ILE A 46 -2.67 9.58 -10.16
CA ILE A 46 -3.27 8.25 -10.15
C ILE A 46 -4.76 8.36 -9.84
N GLN A 47 -5.60 7.69 -10.62
CA GLN A 47 -7.03 7.61 -10.38
C GLN A 47 -7.31 6.72 -9.16
N VAL A 48 -8.02 7.26 -8.17
CA VAL A 48 -8.31 6.58 -6.91
C VAL A 48 -9.80 6.31 -6.78
N LYS A 49 -10.15 5.05 -6.52
CA LYS A 49 -11.48 4.63 -6.04
C LYS A 49 -11.35 4.11 -4.62
N ILE A 50 -12.31 4.45 -3.75
CA ILE A 50 -12.35 4.00 -2.36
C ILE A 50 -13.71 3.39 -2.09
N ILE A 51 -13.75 2.15 -1.62
CA ILE A 51 -14.97 1.49 -1.11
C ILE A 51 -14.94 1.58 0.41
N GLU A 52 -15.99 2.15 0.99
CA GLU A 52 -16.15 2.31 2.44
C GLU A 52 -17.59 1.99 2.84
N MET A 53 -17.75 1.21 3.90
CA MET A 53 -19.08 0.78 4.37
C MET A 53 -19.81 1.89 5.15
N ASN A 54 -19.08 2.69 5.91
CA ASN A 54 -19.62 3.72 6.77
C ASN A 54 -20.03 4.97 5.97
N LYS A 55 -21.32 5.25 5.92
CA LYS A 55 -21.87 6.40 5.17
C LYS A 55 -21.24 7.74 5.59
N THR A 56 -21.17 8.01 6.89
CA THR A 56 -20.59 9.26 7.40
C THR A 56 -19.14 9.41 6.96
N ARG A 57 -18.39 8.29 6.98
CA ARG A 57 -17.01 8.28 6.51
C ARG A 57 -16.90 8.52 5.01
N CYS A 58 -17.82 7.99 4.22
CA CYS A 58 -17.91 8.30 2.79
C CYS A 58 -18.13 9.80 2.53
N GLU A 59 -19.04 10.42 3.28
CA GLU A 59 -19.32 11.85 3.19
C GLU A 59 -18.07 12.68 3.53
N GLU A 60 -17.39 12.38 4.64
CA GLU A 60 -16.13 13.02 5.02
C GLU A 60 -15.04 12.86 3.95
N LEU A 61 -14.86 11.64 3.43
CA LEU A 61 -13.85 11.38 2.40
C LEU A 61 -14.16 12.12 1.10
N SER A 62 -15.44 12.25 0.73
CA SER A 62 -15.84 12.98 -0.47
C SER A 62 -15.52 14.47 -0.38
N GLU A 63 -15.61 15.06 0.82
CA GLU A 63 -15.21 16.45 1.07
C GLU A 63 -13.68 16.62 1.07
N LEU A 64 -12.95 15.66 1.68
CA LEU A 64 -11.50 15.73 1.84
C LEU A 64 -10.71 15.34 0.59
N LEU A 65 -11.30 14.53 -0.28
CA LEU A 65 -10.69 13.97 -1.49
C LEU A 65 -11.62 14.13 -2.70
N PRO A 66 -11.89 15.36 -3.15
CA PRO A 66 -12.88 15.61 -4.22
C PRO A 66 -12.52 14.97 -5.57
N GLU A 67 -11.26 14.62 -5.77
CA GLU A 67 -10.77 13.95 -6.99
C GLU A 67 -10.86 12.41 -6.92
N ALA A 68 -11.12 11.85 -5.73
CA ALA A 68 -11.31 10.42 -5.56
C ALA A 68 -12.77 10.03 -5.80
N MET A 69 -12.99 8.86 -6.36
CA MET A 69 -14.33 8.26 -6.42
C MET A 69 -14.61 7.51 -5.13
N ILE A 70 -15.55 8.00 -4.33
CA ILE A 70 -15.96 7.36 -3.07
C ILE A 70 -17.22 6.55 -3.30
N LEU A 71 -17.16 5.27 -2.96
CA LEU A 71 -18.22 4.30 -3.15
C LEU A 71 -18.67 3.79 -1.79
N GLN A 72 -19.95 4.05 -1.44
CA GLN A 72 -20.51 3.48 -0.23
C GLN A 72 -20.88 2.02 -0.47
N GLY A 73 -20.26 1.10 0.24
CA GLY A 73 -20.54 -0.32 0.14
C GLY A 73 -19.64 -1.20 0.97
N ASP A 74 -20.00 -2.46 1.04
CA ASP A 74 -19.17 -3.49 1.67
C ASP A 74 -18.06 -3.91 0.69
N GLY A 75 -16.80 -3.68 1.09
CA GLY A 75 -15.64 -4.07 0.29
C GLY A 75 -15.53 -5.59 0.07
N THR A 76 -16.26 -6.41 0.83
CA THR A 76 -16.31 -7.87 0.65
C THR A 76 -17.36 -8.32 -0.38
N ASP A 77 -18.20 -7.39 -0.84
CA ASP A 77 -19.20 -7.67 -1.87
C ASP A 77 -18.50 -7.83 -3.24
N ARG A 78 -18.59 -9.05 -3.76
CA ARG A 78 -17.95 -9.44 -5.03
C ARG A 78 -18.62 -8.79 -6.24
N GLU A 79 -19.93 -8.55 -6.18
CA GLU A 79 -20.69 -7.91 -7.26
C GLU A 79 -20.26 -6.46 -7.35
N LEU A 80 -20.22 -5.75 -6.23
CA LEU A 80 -19.72 -4.38 -6.16
C LEU A 80 -18.29 -4.26 -6.70
N LEU A 81 -17.37 -5.13 -6.27
CA LEU A 81 -15.99 -5.12 -6.76
C LEU A 81 -15.91 -5.34 -8.28
N ALA A 82 -16.74 -6.22 -8.82
CA ALA A 82 -16.78 -6.50 -10.25
C ALA A 82 -17.38 -5.31 -11.04
N GLU A 83 -18.48 -4.73 -10.59
CA GLU A 83 -19.14 -3.57 -11.19
C GLU A 83 -18.20 -2.35 -11.21
N GLU A 84 -17.47 -2.13 -10.13
CA GLU A 84 -16.51 -1.03 -10.01
C GLU A 84 -15.20 -1.27 -10.78
N GLY A 85 -15.12 -2.40 -11.45
CA GLY A 85 -14.09 -2.68 -12.43
C GLY A 85 -12.76 -3.14 -11.85
N LEU A 86 -12.78 -3.90 -10.73
CA LEU A 86 -11.59 -4.51 -10.13
C LEU A 86 -10.66 -5.18 -11.17
N SER A 87 -11.24 -5.87 -12.16
CA SER A 87 -10.46 -6.57 -13.19
C SER A 87 -9.64 -5.65 -14.11
N ARG A 88 -9.92 -4.35 -14.11
CA ARG A 88 -9.27 -3.33 -14.94
C ARG A 88 -8.37 -2.39 -14.15
N MET A 89 -8.31 -2.54 -12.82
CA MET A 89 -7.44 -1.73 -11.97
C MET A 89 -5.99 -2.18 -12.09
N ASP A 90 -5.06 -1.23 -12.05
CA ASP A 90 -3.63 -1.52 -12.05
C ASP A 90 -3.14 -1.94 -10.67
N ALA A 91 -3.80 -1.46 -9.62
CA ALA A 91 -3.50 -1.83 -8.24
C ALA A 91 -4.78 -1.99 -7.40
N PHE A 92 -4.71 -2.84 -6.39
CA PHE A 92 -5.74 -3.05 -5.38
C PHE A 92 -5.10 -3.09 -4.00
N ALA A 93 -5.65 -2.34 -3.05
CA ALA A 93 -5.19 -2.38 -1.68
C ALA A 93 -6.34 -2.67 -0.71
N SER A 94 -6.18 -3.73 0.09
CA SER A 94 -7.09 -4.08 1.18
C SER A 94 -6.60 -3.45 2.47
N LEU A 95 -7.34 -2.43 2.96
CA LEU A 95 -6.96 -1.54 4.05
C LEU A 95 -8.02 -1.46 5.16
N THR A 96 -8.92 -2.45 5.24
CA THR A 96 -9.94 -2.51 6.31
C THR A 96 -9.28 -2.73 7.67
N ASP A 97 -10.05 -2.63 8.76
CA ASP A 97 -9.51 -2.87 10.12
C ASP A 97 -9.49 -4.35 10.52
N VAL A 98 -10.01 -5.23 9.67
CA VAL A 98 -10.08 -6.68 9.89
C VAL A 98 -9.07 -7.39 9.00
N ASP A 99 -8.03 -7.97 9.61
CA ASP A 99 -6.92 -8.60 8.87
C ASP A 99 -7.39 -9.77 8.00
N GLU A 100 -8.32 -10.58 8.50
CA GLU A 100 -8.88 -11.73 7.77
C GLU A 100 -9.65 -11.28 6.51
N GLU A 101 -10.39 -10.18 6.60
CA GLU A 101 -11.05 -9.58 5.44
C GLU A 101 -10.02 -9.10 4.42
N ASN A 102 -8.96 -8.44 4.87
CA ASN A 102 -7.90 -7.98 3.99
C ASN A 102 -7.23 -9.14 3.23
N VAL A 103 -7.01 -10.27 3.90
CA VAL A 103 -6.49 -11.49 3.26
C VAL A 103 -7.46 -12.01 2.20
N LEU A 104 -8.74 -12.18 2.55
CA LEU A 104 -9.75 -12.70 1.64
C LEU A 104 -9.97 -11.79 0.43
N LEU A 105 -9.99 -10.48 0.65
CA LEU A 105 -10.10 -9.48 -0.41
C LEU A 105 -8.93 -9.54 -1.38
N SER A 106 -7.71 -9.63 -0.86
CA SER A 106 -6.51 -9.72 -1.71
C SER A 106 -6.46 -11.04 -2.50
N LEU A 107 -6.84 -12.17 -1.90
CA LEU A 107 -6.95 -13.44 -2.61
C LEU A 107 -8.00 -13.37 -3.73
N TYR A 108 -9.16 -12.78 -3.44
CA TYR A 108 -10.20 -12.59 -4.45
C TYR A 108 -9.73 -11.67 -5.59
N ALA A 109 -9.13 -10.53 -5.24
CA ALA A 109 -8.61 -9.59 -6.23
C ALA A 109 -7.53 -10.24 -7.11
N GLY A 110 -6.62 -11.02 -6.52
CA GLY A 110 -5.59 -11.76 -7.27
C GLY A 110 -6.16 -12.82 -8.22
N ALA A 111 -7.27 -13.45 -7.83
CA ALA A 111 -7.95 -14.42 -8.68
C ALA A 111 -8.75 -13.78 -9.84
N LYS A 112 -9.15 -12.51 -9.72
CA LYS A 112 -10.04 -11.81 -10.66
C LYS A 112 -9.37 -10.71 -11.47
N SER A 113 -8.15 -10.30 -11.12
CA SER A 113 -7.43 -9.22 -11.79
C SER A 113 -5.94 -9.53 -11.91
N LYS A 114 -5.25 -8.70 -12.69
CA LYS A 114 -3.78 -8.65 -12.75
C LYS A 114 -3.23 -7.46 -11.94
N ALA A 115 -4.05 -6.88 -11.08
CA ALA A 115 -3.68 -5.74 -10.26
C ALA A 115 -2.50 -6.07 -9.34
N LYS A 116 -1.66 -5.09 -9.09
CA LYS A 116 -0.66 -5.17 -8.01
C LYS A 116 -1.41 -5.17 -6.68
N LEU A 117 -1.19 -6.20 -5.85
CA LEU A 117 -1.90 -6.36 -4.58
C LEU A 117 -1.10 -5.78 -3.43
N ILE A 118 -1.80 -5.10 -2.53
CA ILE A 118 -1.28 -4.59 -1.26
C ILE A 118 -2.24 -5.02 -0.16
N THR A 119 -1.73 -5.73 0.85
CA THR A 119 -2.54 -6.29 1.93
C THR A 119 -2.09 -5.75 3.28
N LYS A 120 -2.97 -5.05 3.99
CA LYS A 120 -2.69 -4.58 5.35
C LYS A 120 -2.92 -5.70 6.36
N ILE A 121 -1.92 -5.97 7.20
CA ILE A 121 -1.99 -6.90 8.33
C ILE A 121 -1.53 -6.19 9.59
N ASN A 122 -2.38 -6.11 10.60
CA ASN A 122 -2.08 -5.46 11.87
C ASN A 122 -1.47 -6.41 12.91
N ARG A 123 -1.75 -7.71 12.80
CA ARG A 123 -1.33 -8.76 13.76
C ARG A 123 -0.12 -9.51 13.20
N LEU A 124 1.03 -9.38 13.87
CA LEU A 124 2.27 -10.05 13.48
C LEU A 124 2.14 -11.59 13.42
N ALA A 125 1.31 -12.18 14.30
CA ALA A 125 1.08 -13.61 14.29
C ALA A 125 0.44 -14.13 12.98
N LEU A 126 -0.33 -13.29 12.28
CA LEU A 126 -0.89 -13.63 10.97
C LEU A 126 0.13 -13.46 9.85
N GLU A 127 1.07 -12.53 9.97
CA GLU A 127 2.08 -12.27 8.94
C GLU A 127 2.89 -13.53 8.59
N GLU A 128 3.28 -14.31 9.58
CA GLU A 128 3.98 -15.57 9.38
C GLU A 128 3.13 -16.59 8.60
N ILE A 129 1.84 -16.68 8.90
CA ILE A 129 0.91 -17.59 8.24
C ILE A 129 0.65 -17.17 6.78
N VAL A 130 0.45 -15.89 6.55
CA VAL A 130 0.05 -15.36 5.22
C VAL A 130 1.24 -15.08 4.29
N SER A 131 2.47 -15.12 4.79
CA SER A 131 3.68 -14.86 4.00
C SER A 131 3.87 -15.80 2.80
N SER A 132 3.30 -17.00 2.86
CA SER A 132 3.30 -17.97 1.77
C SER A 132 2.13 -17.84 0.79
N MET A 133 1.18 -16.94 1.07
CA MET A 133 0.00 -16.75 0.25
C MET A 133 0.23 -15.68 -0.84
N PRO A 134 -0.45 -15.76 -2.00
CA PRO A 134 -0.31 -14.79 -3.08
C PRO A 134 -1.06 -13.48 -2.79
N LEU A 135 -0.66 -12.78 -1.75
CA LEU A 135 -1.31 -11.55 -1.26
C LEU A 135 -0.65 -10.26 -1.78
N GLY A 136 0.36 -10.39 -2.63
CA GLY A 136 1.16 -9.25 -3.07
C GLY A 136 2.06 -8.71 -1.97
N SER A 137 2.15 -7.39 -1.85
CA SER A 137 2.96 -6.75 -0.80
C SER A 137 2.17 -6.69 0.50
N ILE A 138 2.67 -7.36 1.53
CA ILE A 138 2.09 -7.29 2.88
C ILE A 138 2.67 -6.08 3.60
N ILE A 139 1.81 -5.24 4.15
CA ILE A 139 2.19 -4.07 4.95
C ILE A 139 1.68 -4.21 6.38
N SER A 140 2.56 -3.97 7.35
CA SER A 140 2.21 -3.88 8.77
C SER A 140 2.51 -2.46 9.28
N PRO A 141 1.50 -1.58 9.39
CA PRO A 141 1.71 -0.18 9.74
C PRO A 141 2.41 0.02 11.08
N LYS A 142 2.07 -0.81 12.07
CA LYS A 142 2.68 -0.75 13.41
C LYS A 142 4.18 -1.06 13.35
N PHE A 143 4.58 -2.06 12.58
CA PHE A 143 5.97 -2.47 12.42
C PHE A 143 6.77 -1.40 11.67
N ILE A 144 6.25 -0.92 10.53
CA ILE A 144 6.87 0.14 9.73
C ILE A 144 7.09 1.40 10.60
N THR A 145 6.10 1.78 11.39
CA THR A 145 6.21 2.93 12.28
C THR A 145 7.28 2.71 13.36
N ALA A 146 7.31 1.54 13.99
CA ALA A 146 8.32 1.20 14.98
C ALA A 146 9.74 1.23 14.38
N GLU A 147 9.94 0.66 13.21
CA GLU A 147 11.22 0.71 12.51
C GLU A 147 11.65 2.13 12.15
N HIS A 148 10.72 2.98 11.74
CA HIS A 148 11.00 4.38 11.46
C HIS A 148 11.47 5.13 12.71
N ILE A 149 10.81 4.92 13.86
CA ILE A 149 11.19 5.51 15.14
C ILE A 149 12.59 5.02 15.54
N VAL A 150 12.84 3.73 15.47
CA VAL A 150 14.15 3.15 15.82
C VAL A 150 15.27 3.72 14.93
N ARG A 151 15.04 3.82 13.63
CA ARG A 151 16.00 4.43 12.69
C ARG A 151 16.28 5.90 13.04
N TYR A 152 15.24 6.67 13.35
CA TYR A 152 15.38 8.07 13.74
C TYR A 152 16.20 8.23 15.03
N VAL A 153 15.89 7.44 16.07
CA VAL A 153 16.63 7.46 17.34
C VAL A 153 18.10 7.08 17.13
N ARG A 154 18.37 6.05 16.35
CA ARG A 154 19.77 5.64 16.02
C ARG A 154 20.52 6.73 15.26
N ALA A 155 19.87 7.38 14.29
CA ALA A 155 20.48 8.50 13.57
C ALA A 155 20.82 9.66 14.50
N MET A 156 19.96 10.00 15.44
CA MET A 156 20.24 11.04 16.44
C MET A 156 21.37 10.65 17.39
N GLN A 157 21.45 9.41 17.85
CA GLN A 157 22.56 8.93 18.71
C GLN A 157 23.90 9.00 17.96
N ASN A 158 23.93 8.64 16.69
CA ASN A 158 25.16 8.71 15.88
C ASN A 158 25.59 10.17 15.60
N SER A 159 24.66 11.10 15.50
CA SER A 159 24.97 12.52 15.30
C SER A 159 25.57 13.20 16.54
N LEU A 160 25.34 12.66 17.73
CA LEU A 160 25.83 13.19 18.99
C LEU A 160 27.22 12.62 19.39
N GLY A 161 27.75 11.63 18.70
CA GLY A 161 28.91 10.89 19.19
C GLY A 161 30.03 10.54 18.20
N SER A 162 29.92 10.72 16.89
CA SER A 162 31.02 10.44 15.97
C SER A 162 30.84 11.02 14.58
N ASN A 163 31.97 11.42 13.96
CA ASN A 163 32.11 11.72 12.51
C ASN A 163 32.00 10.44 11.63
N VAL A 164 31.20 9.46 11.99
CA VAL A 164 31.02 8.25 11.20
C VAL A 164 29.78 8.40 10.32
N GLU A 165 30.03 8.49 9.02
CA GLU A 165 28.98 8.37 8.01
C GLU A 165 28.24 7.05 8.17
N THR A 166 26.93 7.08 7.92
CA THR A 166 26.02 5.96 8.16
C THR A 166 26.49 4.67 7.49
N LEU A 167 26.78 3.66 8.28
CA LEU A 167 27.09 2.31 7.78
C LEU A 167 25.79 1.59 7.40
N TYR A 168 25.58 1.37 6.12
CA TYR A 168 24.47 0.54 5.62
C TYR A 168 24.93 -0.92 5.56
N LYS A 169 24.19 -1.82 6.21
CA LYS A 169 24.30 -3.25 5.98
C LYS A 169 23.69 -3.58 4.63
N ILE A 170 24.50 -3.83 3.62
CA ILE A 170 24.07 -4.01 2.23
C ILE A 170 23.66 -5.46 1.94
N VAL A 171 24.14 -6.43 2.73
CA VAL A 171 23.83 -7.87 2.55
C VAL A 171 23.76 -8.54 3.92
N ASP A 172 22.72 -9.33 4.15
CA ASP A 172 22.76 -10.34 5.21
C ASP A 172 23.67 -11.48 4.74
N ASN A 173 24.74 -11.75 5.47
CA ASN A 173 25.54 -12.94 5.22
C ASN A 173 24.69 -14.18 5.47
N GLN A 174 24.59 -15.05 4.47
CA GLN A 174 24.22 -16.45 4.62
C GLN A 174 25.18 -17.15 5.56
#